data_cb9efb71c899b60b29fa0936a69db573
#
_entry.id   cb9efb71c899b60b29fa0936a69db573
#
_cell.length_a   1.000
_cell.length_b   1.000
_cell.length_c   1.000
_cell.angle_alpha   90.00
_cell.angle_beta   90.00
_cell.angle_gamma   90.00
#
_symmetry.space_group_name_H-M   'P 1'
#
loop_
_entity.id
_entity.type
_entity.pdbx_description
1 polymer ?
#
loop_
_entity_poly.entity_id
_entity_poly.type
_entity_poly.pdbx_seq_one_letter_code
_entity_poly.pdbx_strand_id
1 'polypeptide(L)'
;MFSLSTSFSHRIVVSQLEYNGEMKNYFKNQYLQLLRNQGNKAGIVPVENTENEVERLAEVKRLGIMELDLSGERRYNSMTQVATYLTGCKQSAINILGSNVQQCKANFGYNMMQSTMLKEIPREISVCQFSLSNPGQPLIIENILDDERTKNMKNMPFDPGFRFYAGAPLISSR
;
A
#
# COMPACT_ATOMS: atom_id res chain seq x y z
N MET A 1 7.30 7.63 -46.08
CA MET A 1 6.78 8.75 -45.24
C MET A 1 5.72 8.20 -44.33
N PHE A 2 6.11 7.69 -43.14
CA PHE A 2 5.20 7.09 -42.18
C PHE A 2 5.02 8.07 -41.02
N SER A 3 3.79 8.55 -40.87
CA SER A 3 3.36 9.37 -39.73
C SER A 3 3.19 8.49 -38.51
N LEU A 4 3.96 8.75 -37.48
CA LEU A 4 3.79 8.13 -36.13
C LEU A 4 2.77 8.97 -35.36
N SER A 5 1.54 8.46 -35.29
CA SER A 5 0.51 8.92 -34.39
C SER A 5 0.83 8.38 -32.99
N THR A 6 1.20 9.27 -32.06
CA THR A 6 1.45 8.96 -30.66
C THR A 6 0.14 8.80 -29.90
N SER A 7 -0.41 7.59 -29.91
CA SER A 7 -1.43 7.17 -28.96
C SER A 7 -0.72 6.40 -27.85
N PHE A 8 -0.53 7.02 -26.68
CA PHE A 8 -0.01 6.37 -25.48
C PHE A 8 -1.07 5.42 -24.88
N SER A 9 -1.21 4.24 -25.45
CA SER A 9 -1.85 3.13 -24.75
C SER A 9 -0.77 2.37 -23.97
N HIS A 10 -0.73 2.54 -22.66
CA HIS A 10 0.16 1.77 -21.77
C HIS A 10 -0.32 0.32 -21.70
N ARG A 11 -0.03 -0.48 -22.70
CA ARG A 11 -0.05 -1.93 -22.61
C ARG A 11 1.26 -2.37 -21.95
N ILE A 12 1.22 -2.67 -20.66
CA ILE A 12 2.29 -3.45 -20.03
C ILE A 12 2.12 -4.87 -20.55
N VAL A 13 2.87 -5.22 -21.58
CA VAL A 13 3.02 -6.60 -22.03
C VAL A 13 4.02 -7.25 -21.09
N VAL A 14 3.53 -8.00 -20.10
CA VAL A 14 4.38 -8.89 -19.30
C VAL A 14 4.68 -10.12 -20.17
N SER A 15 5.68 -10.02 -21.05
CA SER A 15 6.30 -11.21 -21.61
C SER A 15 7.18 -11.86 -20.54
N GLN A 16 7.13 -13.17 -20.41
CA GLN A 16 8.04 -13.99 -19.60
C GLN A 16 9.47 -13.86 -20.13
N LEU A 17 10.14 -12.78 -19.79
CA LEU A 17 11.58 -12.67 -19.84
C LEU A 17 12.06 -12.82 -18.40
N GLU A 18 13.01 -13.72 -18.19
CA GLU A 18 13.78 -13.80 -16.95
C GLU A 18 14.57 -12.49 -16.79
N TYR A 19 13.90 -11.48 -16.23
CA TYR A 19 14.57 -10.25 -15.84
C TYR A 19 15.49 -10.55 -14.67
N ASN A 20 16.77 -10.26 -14.79
CA ASN A 20 17.68 -10.29 -13.66
C ASN A 20 17.14 -9.36 -12.54
N GLY A 21 17.48 -9.66 -11.28
CA GLY A 21 16.92 -8.95 -10.12
C GLY A 21 17.11 -7.43 -10.17
N GLU A 22 18.16 -6.94 -10.83
CA GLU A 22 18.46 -5.52 -10.99
C GLU A 22 17.44 -4.79 -11.86
N MET A 23 17.05 -5.38 -12.98
CA MET A 23 16.06 -4.81 -13.89
C MET A 23 14.67 -4.73 -13.22
N LYS A 24 14.29 -5.79 -12.49
CA LYS A 24 13.06 -5.80 -11.69
C LYS A 24 13.04 -4.68 -10.67
N ASN A 25 14.13 -4.47 -9.95
CA ASN A 25 14.28 -3.40 -8.96
C ASN A 25 14.26 -2.01 -9.61
N TYR A 26 14.87 -1.84 -10.79
CA TYR A 26 14.83 -0.61 -11.53
C TYR A 26 13.39 -0.19 -11.89
N PHE A 27 12.60 -1.07 -12.52
CA PHE A 27 11.21 -0.77 -12.86
C PHE A 27 10.33 -0.54 -11.63
N LYS A 28 10.55 -1.31 -10.56
CA LYS A 28 9.87 -1.09 -9.28
C LYS A 28 10.13 0.32 -8.74
N ASN A 29 11.39 0.75 -8.72
CA ASN A 29 11.77 2.07 -8.22
C ASN A 29 11.18 3.19 -9.08
N GLN A 30 11.15 3.05 -10.41
CA GLN A 30 10.51 4.00 -11.30
C GLN A 30 9.00 4.11 -11.03
N TYR A 31 8.33 2.98 -10.81
CA TYR A 31 6.92 2.95 -10.46
C TYR A 31 6.64 3.65 -9.12
N LEU A 32 7.41 3.35 -8.08
CA LEU A 32 7.26 4.00 -6.78
C LEU A 32 7.53 5.52 -6.87
N GLN A 33 8.52 5.93 -7.66
CA GLN A 33 8.80 7.35 -7.86
C GLN A 33 7.66 8.06 -8.60
N LEU A 34 7.05 7.39 -9.59
CA LEU A 34 5.87 7.91 -10.28
C LEU A 34 4.71 8.15 -9.30
N LEU A 35 4.43 7.18 -8.44
CA LEU A 35 3.39 7.30 -7.42
C LEU A 35 3.66 8.43 -6.42
N ARG A 36 4.91 8.61 -5.97
CA ARG A 36 5.31 9.75 -5.11
C ARG A 36 5.03 11.09 -5.78
N ASN A 37 5.46 11.22 -7.01
CA ASN A 37 5.25 12.44 -7.78
C ASN A 37 3.75 12.76 -7.94
N GLN A 38 2.92 11.74 -8.11
CA GLN A 38 1.47 11.90 -8.17
C GLN A 38 0.88 12.30 -6.82
N GLY A 39 1.33 11.69 -5.72
CA GLY A 39 0.92 12.07 -4.37
C GLY A 39 1.26 13.52 -4.04
N ASN A 40 2.48 13.97 -4.39
CA ASN A 40 2.89 15.37 -4.22
C ASN A 40 2.01 16.33 -5.03
N LYS A 41 1.71 16.00 -6.28
CA LYS A 41 0.79 16.81 -7.12
C LYS A 41 -0.63 16.82 -6.58
N ALA A 42 -1.08 15.76 -5.97
CA ALA A 42 -2.38 15.66 -5.31
C ALA A 42 -2.45 16.46 -4.00
N GLY A 43 -1.31 16.86 -3.45
CA GLY A 43 -1.23 17.57 -2.16
C GLY A 43 -1.44 16.64 -0.96
N ILE A 44 -1.05 15.37 -1.08
CA ILE A 44 -1.07 14.44 0.04
C ILE A 44 0.09 14.81 0.98
N VAL A 45 -0.24 15.00 2.26
CA VAL A 45 0.74 15.34 3.30
C VAL A 45 1.14 14.07 4.03
N PRO A 46 2.45 13.71 4.01
CA PRO A 46 2.96 12.59 4.78
C PRO A 46 2.78 12.80 6.28
N VAL A 47 2.58 11.71 7.01
CA VAL A 47 2.66 11.74 8.48
C VAL A 47 4.13 11.88 8.87
N GLU A 48 4.44 12.87 9.67
CA GLU A 48 5.77 13.05 10.26
C GLU A 48 6.12 11.83 11.13
N ASN A 49 7.42 11.59 11.29
CA ASN A 49 7.89 10.47 12.11
C ASN A 49 7.34 10.58 13.52
N THR A 50 6.73 9.49 14.00
CA THR A 50 6.26 9.38 15.38
C THR A 50 7.44 9.21 16.34
N GLU A 51 7.25 9.54 17.62
CA GLU A 51 8.29 9.41 18.65
C GLU A 51 8.94 8.01 18.71
N ASN A 52 8.16 6.96 18.38
CA ASN A 52 8.60 5.56 18.42
C ASN A 52 9.01 4.99 17.05
N GLU A 53 9.23 5.84 16.04
CA GLU A 53 9.49 5.36 14.67
C GLU A 53 10.77 4.55 14.54
N VAL A 54 11.83 4.95 15.26
CA VAL A 54 13.11 4.24 15.27
C VAL A 54 12.95 2.83 15.83
N GLU A 55 12.25 2.70 16.96
CA GLU A 55 11.99 1.41 17.61
C GLU A 55 11.09 0.53 16.75
N ARG A 56 10.04 1.12 16.17
CA ARG A 56 9.13 0.44 15.25
C ARG A 56 9.87 -0.14 14.05
N LEU A 57 10.73 0.64 13.41
CA LEU A 57 11.53 0.20 12.26
C LEU A 57 12.57 -0.85 12.66
N ALA A 58 13.17 -0.74 13.84
CA ALA A 58 14.07 -1.76 14.37
C ALA A 58 13.33 -3.10 14.56
N GLU A 59 12.09 -3.07 15.04
CA GLU A 59 11.26 -4.26 15.20
C GLU A 59 10.85 -4.86 13.85
N VAL A 60 10.41 -4.04 12.88
CA VAL A 60 10.12 -4.49 11.51
C VAL A 60 11.35 -5.18 10.90
N LYS A 61 12.55 -4.61 11.09
CA LYS A 61 13.81 -5.20 10.63
C LYS A 61 14.14 -6.50 11.36
N ARG A 62 13.98 -6.54 12.70
CA ARG A 62 14.22 -7.73 13.50
C ARG A 62 13.36 -8.92 13.07
N LEU A 63 12.10 -8.65 12.73
CA LEU A 63 11.15 -9.66 12.26
C LEU A 63 11.44 -10.10 10.82
N GLY A 64 12.25 -9.37 10.06
CA GLY A 64 12.53 -9.64 8.64
C GLY A 64 11.29 -9.64 7.76
N ILE A 65 10.18 -9.04 8.23
CA ILE A 65 8.87 -9.22 7.60
C ILE A 65 8.76 -8.51 6.25
N MET A 66 9.59 -7.49 6.00
CA MET A 66 9.60 -6.80 4.70
C MET A 66 10.15 -7.71 3.59
N GLU A 67 11.07 -8.60 3.89
CA GLU A 67 11.73 -9.51 2.96
C GLU A 67 10.91 -10.78 2.68
N LEU A 68 9.95 -11.10 3.55
CA LEU A 68 9.13 -12.30 3.40
C LEU A 68 8.04 -12.10 2.34
N ASP A 69 7.90 -13.06 1.44
CA ASP A 69 6.72 -13.19 0.58
C ASP A 69 5.66 -14.07 1.29
N LEU A 70 4.62 -13.43 1.79
CA LEU A 70 3.53 -14.09 2.52
C LEU A 70 2.28 -14.28 1.65
N SER A 71 2.33 -13.96 0.37
CA SER A 71 1.17 -13.99 -0.54
C SER A 71 0.55 -15.39 -0.70
N GLY A 72 1.35 -16.46 -0.55
CA GLY A 72 0.90 -17.86 -0.57
C GLY A 72 0.55 -18.46 0.80
N GLU A 73 0.78 -17.73 1.89
CA GLU A 73 0.61 -18.24 3.24
C GLU A 73 -0.86 -18.29 3.67
N ARG A 74 -1.40 -19.51 3.79
CA ARG A 74 -2.83 -19.72 4.12
C ARG A 74 -3.26 -19.02 5.41
N ARG A 75 -2.39 -18.95 6.43
CA ARG A 75 -2.71 -18.32 7.74
C ARG A 75 -3.06 -16.85 7.59
N TYR A 76 -2.27 -16.09 6.87
CA TYR A 76 -2.50 -14.65 6.66
C TYR A 76 -3.71 -14.40 5.75
N ASN A 77 -3.89 -15.22 4.72
CA ASN A 77 -5.07 -15.15 3.85
C ASN A 77 -6.35 -15.48 4.63
N SER A 78 -6.32 -16.46 5.53
CA SER A 78 -7.46 -16.77 6.41
C SER A 78 -7.77 -15.64 7.38
N MET A 79 -6.75 -14.97 7.95
CA MET A 79 -6.94 -13.81 8.84
C MET A 79 -7.65 -12.66 8.11
N THR A 80 -7.23 -12.34 6.89
CA THR A 80 -7.90 -11.31 6.09
C THR A 80 -9.33 -11.70 5.75
N GLN A 81 -9.58 -12.95 5.40
CA GLN A 81 -10.93 -13.45 5.15
C GLN A 81 -11.82 -13.33 6.39
N VAL A 82 -11.34 -13.76 7.55
CA VAL A 82 -12.08 -13.66 8.82
C VAL A 82 -12.37 -12.19 9.17
N ALA A 83 -11.38 -11.30 9.02
CA ALA A 83 -11.60 -9.87 9.25
C ALA A 83 -12.74 -9.32 8.37
N THR A 84 -12.80 -9.71 7.11
CA THR A 84 -13.89 -9.35 6.19
C THR A 84 -15.25 -9.83 6.69
N TYR A 85 -15.35 -11.08 7.14
CA TYR A 85 -16.61 -11.61 7.65
C TYR A 85 -17.06 -10.94 8.95
N LEU A 86 -16.14 -10.70 9.87
CA LEU A 86 -16.49 -10.10 11.17
C LEU A 86 -16.90 -8.62 11.05
N THR A 87 -16.32 -7.89 10.12
CA THR A 87 -16.59 -6.46 9.96
C THR A 87 -17.68 -6.14 8.94
N GLY A 88 -18.05 -7.10 8.10
CA GLY A 88 -18.94 -6.86 6.96
C GLY A 88 -18.30 -6.03 5.84
N CYS A 89 -17.01 -5.72 5.93
CA CYS A 89 -16.26 -5.03 4.88
C CYS A 89 -16.08 -5.95 3.67
N LYS A 90 -16.06 -5.38 2.47
CA LYS A 90 -15.85 -6.17 1.25
C LYS A 90 -14.39 -6.60 1.07
N GLN A 91 -13.47 -5.91 1.71
CA GLN A 91 -12.03 -6.04 1.49
C GLN A 91 -11.27 -5.89 2.80
N SER A 92 -10.18 -6.63 2.92
CA SER A 92 -9.25 -6.50 4.05
C SER A 92 -7.83 -6.82 3.60
N ALA A 93 -6.85 -6.29 4.32
CA ALA A 93 -5.45 -6.53 4.03
C ALA A 93 -4.59 -6.51 5.31
N ILE A 94 -3.47 -7.20 5.26
CA ILE A 94 -2.36 -7.06 6.21
C ILE A 94 -1.28 -6.27 5.51
N ASN A 95 -1.01 -5.07 6.02
CA ASN A 95 -0.03 -4.14 5.46
C ASN A 95 1.11 -3.91 6.44
N ILE A 96 2.34 -3.90 5.96
CA ILE A 96 3.52 -3.55 6.74
C ILE A 96 4.10 -2.24 6.20
N LEU A 97 4.28 -1.28 7.10
CA LEU A 97 4.88 0.01 6.77
C LEU A 97 6.37 -0.03 7.10
N GLY A 98 7.19 0.03 6.08
CA GLY A 98 8.62 0.28 6.19
C GLY A 98 8.92 1.78 6.37
N SER A 99 10.18 2.16 6.18
CA SER A 99 10.59 3.58 6.22
C SER A 99 9.99 4.39 5.07
N ASN A 100 10.00 3.85 3.86
CA ASN A 100 9.64 4.56 2.63
C ASN A 100 8.50 3.92 1.84
N VAL A 101 8.12 2.69 2.18
CA VAL A 101 7.11 1.93 1.45
C VAL A 101 6.18 1.21 2.41
N GLN A 102 4.95 1.01 1.96
CA GLN A 102 4.03 0.03 2.50
C GLN A 102 4.03 -1.19 1.60
N GLN A 103 4.05 -2.38 2.18
CA GLN A 103 3.85 -3.64 1.49
C GLN A 103 2.57 -4.33 1.97
N CYS A 104 1.72 -4.75 1.03
CA CYS A 104 0.59 -5.62 1.30
C CYS A 104 1.10 -7.07 1.37
N LYS A 105 0.99 -7.68 2.53
CA LYS A 105 1.45 -9.06 2.78
C LYS A 105 0.38 -10.11 2.54
N ALA A 106 -0.87 -9.76 2.78
CA ALA A 106 -2.03 -10.57 2.46
C ALA A 106 -3.25 -9.67 2.22
N ASN A 107 -4.17 -10.11 1.39
CA ASN A 107 -5.43 -9.41 1.17
C ASN A 107 -6.55 -10.38 0.86
N PHE A 108 -7.79 -9.93 1.09
CA PHE A 108 -9.00 -10.61 0.68
C PHE A 108 -9.97 -9.61 0.05
N GLY A 109 -10.65 -10.03 -1.01
CA GLY A 109 -11.64 -9.21 -1.72
C GLY A 109 -11.05 -8.19 -2.71
N TYR A 110 -9.72 -8.13 -2.87
CA TYR A 110 -9.09 -7.29 -3.88
C TYR A 110 -9.28 -7.90 -5.27
N ASN A 111 -9.60 -7.07 -6.26
CA ASN A 111 -9.50 -7.48 -7.65
C ASN A 111 -8.03 -7.53 -8.12
N MET A 112 -7.80 -8.08 -9.31
CA MET A 112 -6.44 -8.24 -9.86
C MET A 112 -5.68 -6.90 -9.94
N MET A 113 -6.34 -5.82 -10.35
CA MET A 113 -5.72 -4.50 -10.47
C MET A 113 -5.33 -3.96 -9.09
N GLN A 114 -6.23 -4.03 -8.10
CA GLN A 114 -5.95 -3.63 -6.72
C GLN A 114 -4.80 -4.45 -6.11
N SER A 115 -4.82 -5.77 -6.28
CA SER A 115 -3.77 -6.66 -5.78
C SER A 115 -2.39 -6.32 -6.36
N THR A 116 -2.34 -5.93 -7.63
CA THR A 116 -1.09 -5.55 -8.30
C THR A 116 -0.62 -4.17 -7.85
N MET A 117 -1.51 -3.17 -7.90
CA MET A 117 -1.14 -1.77 -7.65
C MET A 117 -0.87 -1.48 -6.17
N LEU A 118 -1.58 -2.17 -5.27
CA LEU A 118 -1.45 -1.98 -3.81
C LEU A 118 -0.46 -2.95 -3.17
N LYS A 119 0.18 -3.83 -3.95
CA LYS A 119 1.18 -4.78 -3.45
C LYS A 119 2.32 -4.06 -2.75
N GLU A 120 2.79 -2.97 -3.33
CA GLU A 120 3.77 -2.08 -2.74
C GLU A 120 3.53 -0.65 -3.21
N ILE A 121 3.36 0.28 -2.28
CA ILE A 121 3.14 1.69 -2.55
C ILE A 121 4.05 2.56 -1.68
N PRO A 122 4.36 3.79 -2.09
CA PRO A 122 5.04 4.75 -1.23
C PRO A 122 4.26 4.94 0.08
N ARG A 123 4.98 4.96 1.21
CA ARG A 123 4.37 5.12 2.53
C ARG A 123 3.55 6.40 2.63
N GLU A 124 4.06 7.48 2.07
CA GLU A 124 3.47 8.81 2.14
C GLU A 124 2.11 8.95 1.46
N ILE A 125 1.75 8.04 0.55
CA ILE A 125 0.41 8.01 -0.07
C ILE A 125 -0.50 6.91 0.51
N SER A 126 -0.04 6.20 1.53
CA SER A 126 -0.82 5.15 2.18
C SER A 126 -1.73 5.73 3.27
N VAL A 127 -2.99 5.32 3.31
CA VAL A 127 -3.89 5.63 4.44
C VAL A 127 -3.38 5.03 5.74
N CYS A 128 -2.72 3.87 5.67
CA CYS A 128 -2.22 3.17 6.86
C CYS A 128 -1.17 3.98 7.65
N GLN A 129 -0.48 4.96 7.04
CA GLN A 129 0.47 5.80 7.75
C GLN A 129 -0.16 6.55 8.93
N PHE A 130 -1.44 6.93 8.82
CA PHE A 130 -2.14 7.66 9.87
C PHE A 130 -2.40 6.80 11.13
N SER A 131 -2.34 5.46 11.02
CA SER A 131 -2.43 4.56 12.18
C SER A 131 -1.18 4.66 13.08
N LEU A 132 -0.06 5.15 12.56
CA LEU A 132 1.18 5.28 13.33
C LEU A 132 1.14 6.42 14.34
N SER A 133 0.26 7.41 14.15
CA SER A 133 0.11 8.55 15.07
C SER A 133 -0.51 8.15 16.40
N ASN A 134 -1.27 7.05 16.45
CA ASN A 134 -1.86 6.52 17.70
C ASN A 134 -1.87 4.98 17.65
N PRO A 135 -0.73 4.34 17.91
CA PRO A 135 -0.59 2.88 17.74
C PRO A 135 -1.40 2.06 18.75
N GLY A 136 -1.92 2.69 19.81
CA GLY A 136 -2.77 2.03 20.82
C GLY A 136 -4.24 1.95 20.45
N GLN A 137 -4.68 2.57 19.36
CA GLN A 137 -6.09 2.67 18.98
C GLN A 137 -6.30 2.33 17.50
N PRO A 138 -7.43 1.71 17.14
CA PRO A 138 -7.82 1.57 15.74
C PRO A 138 -8.03 2.95 15.09
N LEU A 139 -7.58 3.09 13.85
CA LEU A 139 -7.91 4.23 12.99
C LEU A 139 -9.18 3.91 12.23
N ILE A 140 -10.21 4.75 12.39
CA ILE A 140 -11.46 4.66 11.63
C ILE A 140 -11.64 5.95 10.81
N ILE A 141 -11.91 5.81 9.52
CA ILE A 141 -12.22 6.89 8.59
C ILE A 141 -13.51 6.49 7.87
N GLU A 142 -14.59 7.20 8.15
CA GLU A 142 -15.91 6.90 7.59
C GLU A 142 -15.96 7.14 6.08
N ASN A 143 -15.32 8.20 5.61
CA ASN A 143 -15.17 8.47 4.18
C ASN A 143 -13.78 9.08 3.89
N ILE A 144 -12.96 8.33 3.17
CA ILE A 144 -11.58 8.74 2.78
C ILE A 144 -11.59 10.08 2.00
N LEU A 145 -12.64 10.38 1.26
CA LEU A 145 -12.70 11.60 0.44
C LEU A 145 -13.10 12.84 1.22
N ASP A 146 -13.65 12.69 2.42
CA ASP A 146 -14.13 13.80 3.26
C ASP A 146 -13.24 14.03 4.48
N ASP A 147 -12.45 13.03 4.91
CA ASP A 147 -11.55 13.15 6.05
C ASP A 147 -10.36 14.07 5.72
N GLU A 148 -10.07 15.03 6.59
CA GLU A 148 -9.01 16.03 6.40
C GLU A 148 -7.63 15.42 6.12
N ARG A 149 -7.35 14.23 6.67
CA ARG A 149 -6.08 13.52 6.49
C ARG A 149 -5.94 12.90 5.10
N THR A 150 -7.05 12.56 4.47
CA THR A 150 -7.07 11.73 3.26
C THR A 150 -7.83 12.34 2.09
N LYS A 151 -8.54 13.46 2.28
CA LYS A 151 -9.38 14.10 1.25
C LYS A 151 -8.65 14.40 -0.06
N ASN A 152 -7.34 14.64 -0.01
CA ASN A 152 -6.54 14.91 -1.19
C ASN A 152 -6.27 13.64 -2.04
N MET A 153 -6.57 12.45 -1.52
CA MET A 153 -6.45 11.20 -2.29
C MET A 153 -7.41 11.16 -3.48
N LYS A 154 -8.50 11.94 -3.46
CA LYS A 154 -9.39 12.13 -4.63
C LYS A 154 -8.68 12.70 -5.86
N ASN A 155 -7.55 13.38 -5.66
CA ASN A 155 -6.76 13.97 -6.74
C ASN A 155 -5.73 12.99 -7.33
N MET A 156 -5.63 11.78 -6.78
CA MET A 156 -4.80 10.73 -7.36
C MET A 156 -5.40 10.25 -8.68
N PRO A 157 -4.59 9.95 -9.69
CA PRO A 157 -5.08 9.45 -10.98
C PRO A 157 -5.66 8.04 -10.90
N PHE A 158 -5.45 7.37 -9.80
CA PHE A 158 -5.98 6.03 -9.52
C PHE A 158 -6.81 6.06 -8.22
N ASP A 159 -8.10 5.78 -8.35
CA ASP A 159 -9.00 5.54 -7.21
C ASP A 159 -9.16 4.02 -7.00
N PRO A 160 -8.64 3.46 -5.88
CA PRO A 160 -8.84 2.06 -5.57
C PRO A 160 -10.30 1.69 -5.23
N GLY A 161 -11.19 2.67 -5.17
CA GLY A 161 -12.61 2.51 -4.86
C GLY A 161 -12.93 2.41 -3.37
N PHE A 162 -11.94 2.61 -2.51
CA PHE A 162 -12.15 2.61 -1.05
C PHE A 162 -12.86 3.91 -0.62
N ARG A 163 -13.82 3.78 0.28
CA ARG A 163 -14.50 4.93 0.92
C ARG A 163 -14.35 4.86 2.43
N PHE A 164 -14.75 3.76 3.01
CA PHE A 164 -14.54 3.46 4.42
C PHE A 164 -13.16 2.83 4.64
N TYR A 165 -12.49 3.19 5.71
CA TYR A 165 -11.26 2.58 6.17
C TYR A 165 -11.30 2.33 7.68
N ALA A 166 -10.93 1.12 8.08
CA ALA A 166 -10.65 0.77 9.46
C ALA A 166 -9.33 0.01 9.54
N GLY A 167 -8.39 0.50 10.32
CA GLY A 167 -7.08 -0.10 10.48
C GLY A 167 -6.75 -0.30 11.95
N ALA A 168 -6.43 -1.54 12.34
CA ALA A 168 -5.93 -1.87 13.66
C ALA A 168 -4.40 -2.05 13.60
N PRO A 169 -3.62 -1.36 14.45
CA PRO A 169 -2.19 -1.57 14.53
C PRO A 169 -1.86 -3.00 14.98
N LEU A 170 -0.83 -3.58 14.37
CA LEU A 170 -0.25 -4.85 14.81
C LEU A 170 0.87 -4.53 15.80
N ILE A 171 0.77 -5.07 17.01
CA ILE A 171 1.72 -4.84 18.09
C ILE A 171 2.48 -6.14 18.33
N SER A 172 3.81 -6.08 18.34
CA SER A 172 4.65 -7.22 18.69
C SER A 172 4.56 -7.54 20.20
N SER A 173 4.76 -8.79 20.55
CA SER A 173 4.69 -9.30 21.94
C SER A 173 5.94 -8.99 22.77
N ARG A 174 6.64 -7.91 22.54
CA ARG A 174 7.75 -7.48 23.39
C ARG A 174 7.29 -6.64 24.56
#